data_af87186c22355e5a1662790fadc1c29f
#
_entry.id   af87186c22355e5a1662790fadc1c29f
#
_cell.length_a   1.000
_cell.length_b   1.000
_cell.length_c   1.000
_cell.angle_alpha   90.00
_cell.angle_beta   90.00
_cell.angle_gamma   90.00
#
_symmetry.space_group_name_H-M   'P 1'
#
loop_
_entity.id
_entity.type
_entity.pdbx_description
1 polymer ?
#
loop_
_entity_poly.entity_id
_entity_poly.type
_entity_poly.pdbx_seq_one_letter_code
_entity_poly.pdbx_strand_id
1 'polypeptide(L)'
;IVKRETVTQVNKFNDSIHLNKENIDFPAESKDNILTFIRHGQTDSNLKGIWQGHVDNPLNKTGIEEASLLKDLFKNYDLYISSPYKRANQTISLITENNIEISNELTEMNLGQWEGLTTSELLNKYQENFIQALFINHKTKYGIDGESIHEAGKRVENLINDLEKKKLLMASHGGTIKSAITNLIKSPNTKAASAFTIPNNLGVSCLVPKDNKYFLWSYNVGKIGYENISYN
;
A
#
# COMPACT_ATOMS: atom_id res chain seq x y z
N ILE A 1 23.92 10.05 16.72
CA ILE A 1 23.29 9.23 17.80
C ILE A 1 21.79 9.08 17.55
N VAL A 2 21.09 10.07 16.96
CA VAL A 2 19.65 10.01 16.65
C VAL A 2 19.30 8.99 15.54
N LYS A 3 20.27 8.56 14.75
CA LYS A 3 20.06 7.63 13.61
C LYS A 3 19.81 6.16 14.01
N ARG A 4 20.10 5.74 15.21
CA ARG A 4 19.94 4.33 15.63
C ARG A 4 18.55 3.98 16.15
N GLU A 5 17.84 4.91 16.75
CA GLU A 5 16.52 4.62 17.33
C GLU A 5 15.42 4.45 16.29
N THR A 6 15.46 5.26 15.21
CA THR A 6 14.45 5.19 14.15
C THR A 6 14.56 3.90 13.34
N VAL A 7 15.78 3.41 13.09
CA VAL A 7 16.00 2.14 12.38
C VAL A 7 15.66 0.93 13.24
N THR A 8 15.88 1.02 14.55
CA THR A 8 15.59 -0.06 15.50
C THR A 8 14.07 -0.23 15.71
N GLN A 9 13.28 0.84 15.63
CA GLN A 9 11.82 0.75 15.68
C GLN A 9 11.26 0.08 14.42
N VAL A 10 11.74 0.45 13.23
CA VAL A 10 11.30 -0.17 11.97
C VAL A 10 11.63 -1.67 11.93
N ASN A 11 12.79 -2.09 12.45
CA ASN A 11 13.16 -3.50 12.47
C ASN A 11 12.39 -4.35 13.51
N LYS A 12 11.89 -3.75 14.59
CA LYS A 12 11.00 -4.46 15.55
C LYS A 12 9.59 -4.70 14.98
N PHE A 13 9.19 -3.98 13.93
CA PHE A 13 7.90 -4.17 13.28
C PHE A 13 7.87 -5.35 12.29
N ASN A 14 9.02 -5.88 11.86
CA ASN A 14 9.08 -7.05 10.98
C ASN A 14 8.95 -8.39 11.73
N ASP A 15 9.13 -8.38 13.05
CA ASP A 15 8.97 -9.58 13.87
C ASP A 15 7.56 -9.60 14.49
N SER A 16 6.66 -10.34 13.81
CA SER A 16 5.45 -10.94 14.40
C SER A 16 4.50 -9.99 15.14
N ILE A 17 3.86 -9.05 14.45
CA ILE A 17 2.56 -8.60 14.91
C ILE A 17 1.55 -9.61 14.37
N HIS A 18 1.20 -10.59 15.19
CA HIS A 18 -0.01 -11.36 14.99
C HIS A 18 -1.17 -10.38 15.07
N LEU A 19 -1.89 -10.19 13.96
CA LEU A 19 -3.20 -9.56 14.01
C LEU A 19 -4.11 -10.53 14.77
N ASN A 20 -4.08 -10.49 16.10
CA ASN A 20 -5.10 -11.10 16.91
C ASN A 20 -6.42 -10.45 16.52
N LYS A 21 -7.48 -11.24 16.35
CA LYS A 21 -8.84 -10.78 15.99
C LYS A 21 -9.38 -9.67 16.90
N GLU A 22 -8.70 -9.34 17.97
CA GLU A 22 -9.23 -8.48 19.01
C GLU A 22 -8.77 -7.03 18.95
N ASN A 23 -7.58 -6.70 18.40
CA ASN A 23 -7.16 -5.30 18.38
C ASN A 23 -6.04 -5.04 17.37
N ILE A 24 -6.31 -4.26 16.35
CA ILE A 24 -5.30 -3.37 15.80
C ILE A 24 -5.25 -2.20 16.79
N ASP A 25 -4.31 -2.24 17.74
CA ASP A 25 -4.13 -1.15 18.69
C ASP A 25 -3.61 0.08 17.95
N PHE A 26 -4.52 1.00 17.69
CA PHE A 26 -4.15 2.34 17.24
C PHE A 26 -3.73 3.19 18.43
N PRO A 27 -2.78 4.13 18.27
CA PRO A 27 -2.38 5.01 19.36
C PRO A 27 -3.61 5.72 19.93
N ALA A 28 -3.73 5.74 21.25
CA ALA A 28 -4.85 6.38 21.95
C ALA A 28 -5.02 7.87 21.57
N GLU A 29 -3.95 8.51 21.10
CA GLU A 29 -3.90 9.90 20.65
C GLU A 29 -4.46 10.10 19.24
N SER A 30 -4.68 9.04 18.45
CA SER A 30 -5.11 9.09 17.06
C SER A 30 -6.62 8.85 16.88
N LYS A 31 -7.43 9.13 17.91
CA LYS A 31 -8.87 8.81 17.89
C LYS A 31 -9.65 9.39 16.70
N ASP A 32 -9.16 10.45 16.08
CA ASP A 32 -9.94 11.24 15.13
C ASP A 32 -9.40 11.26 13.70
N ASN A 33 -8.18 10.75 13.44
CA ASN A 33 -7.57 10.80 12.12
C ASN A 33 -6.58 9.66 11.91
N ILE A 34 -6.98 8.66 11.17
CA ILE A 34 -6.09 7.56 10.79
C ILE A 34 -6.20 7.33 9.29
N LEU A 35 -5.07 7.30 8.61
CA LEU A 35 -5.02 6.87 7.22
C LEU A 35 -4.55 5.41 7.19
N THR A 36 -5.42 4.52 6.77
CA THR A 36 -5.11 3.11 6.61
C THR A 36 -5.18 2.74 5.13
N PHE A 37 -4.07 2.25 4.61
CA PHE A 37 -3.99 1.69 3.27
C PHE A 37 -3.96 0.17 3.36
N ILE A 38 -4.70 -0.49 2.48
CA ILE A 38 -4.61 -1.93 2.25
C ILE A 38 -4.32 -2.19 0.78
N ARG A 39 -3.29 -2.99 0.49
CA ARG A 39 -3.05 -3.46 -0.86
C ARG A 39 -4.06 -4.54 -1.22
N HIS A 40 -4.55 -4.54 -2.45
CA HIS A 40 -5.45 -5.57 -2.96
C HIS A 40 -4.91 -7.00 -2.73
N GLY A 41 -5.80 -7.97 -2.64
CA GLY A 41 -5.49 -9.39 -2.54
C GLY A 41 -4.77 -9.94 -3.78
N GLN A 42 -4.40 -11.19 -3.74
CA GLN A 42 -3.64 -11.82 -4.83
C GLN A 42 -4.45 -11.89 -6.14
N THR A 43 -3.75 -11.66 -7.27
CA THR A 43 -4.24 -11.87 -8.63
C THR A 43 -3.35 -12.91 -9.33
N ASP A 44 -3.79 -13.46 -10.46
CA ASP A 44 -2.96 -14.37 -11.25
C ASP A 44 -1.68 -13.70 -11.79
N SER A 45 -1.73 -12.40 -12.04
CA SER A 45 -0.54 -11.64 -12.43
C SER A 45 0.46 -11.51 -11.29
N ASN A 46 0.01 -11.36 -10.03
CA ASN A 46 0.92 -11.41 -8.87
C ASN A 46 1.60 -12.76 -8.75
N LEU A 47 0.85 -13.85 -8.93
CA LEU A 47 1.40 -15.21 -8.88
C LEU A 47 2.48 -15.44 -9.95
N LYS A 48 2.31 -14.83 -11.13
CA LYS A 48 3.26 -14.89 -12.24
C LYS A 48 4.39 -13.85 -12.17
N GLY A 49 4.41 -13.00 -11.16
CA GLY A 49 5.40 -11.91 -11.02
C GLY A 49 5.27 -10.82 -12.09
N ILE A 50 4.09 -10.64 -12.68
CA ILE A 50 3.81 -9.65 -13.73
C ILE A 50 3.43 -8.31 -13.12
N TRP A 51 4.04 -7.24 -13.58
CA TRP A 51 3.72 -5.87 -13.24
C TRP A 51 2.45 -5.42 -13.98
N GLN A 52 1.37 -5.19 -13.23
CA GLN A 52 0.03 -5.05 -13.79
C GLN A 52 -0.28 -3.63 -14.29
N GLY A 53 0.20 -2.61 -13.58
CA GLY A 53 -0.15 -1.22 -13.85
C GLY A 53 -1.67 -1.01 -13.95
N HIS A 54 -2.11 -0.49 -15.09
CA HIS A 54 -3.52 -0.20 -15.38
C HIS A 54 -4.32 -1.40 -15.89
N VAL A 55 -3.72 -2.57 -16.09
CA VAL A 55 -4.46 -3.78 -16.45
C VAL A 55 -5.41 -4.16 -15.31
N ASP A 56 -6.72 -4.25 -15.60
CA ASP A 56 -7.76 -4.45 -14.60
C ASP A 56 -8.09 -5.94 -14.39
N ASN A 57 -7.16 -6.65 -13.74
CA ASN A 57 -7.35 -8.05 -13.37
C ASN A 57 -8.15 -8.18 -12.07
N PRO A 58 -9.03 -9.20 -11.96
CA PRO A 58 -9.72 -9.52 -10.70
C PRO A 58 -8.78 -10.23 -9.71
N LEU A 59 -9.25 -10.39 -8.48
CA LEU A 59 -8.65 -11.32 -7.52
C LEU A 59 -8.72 -12.75 -8.07
N ASN A 60 -7.69 -13.54 -7.76
CA ASN A 60 -7.77 -15.00 -7.95
C ASN A 60 -8.43 -15.65 -6.71
N LYS A 61 -8.58 -16.98 -6.75
CA LYS A 61 -9.22 -17.74 -5.67
C LYS A 61 -8.55 -17.47 -4.31
N THR A 62 -7.23 -17.54 -4.26
CA THR A 62 -6.46 -17.25 -3.04
C THR A 62 -6.70 -15.83 -2.53
N GLY A 63 -6.68 -14.83 -3.43
CA GLY A 63 -6.95 -13.44 -3.06
C GLY A 63 -8.33 -13.23 -2.47
N ILE A 64 -9.35 -13.92 -2.98
CA ILE A 64 -10.72 -13.88 -2.44
C ILE A 64 -10.78 -14.52 -1.04
N GLU A 65 -10.22 -15.72 -0.90
CA GLU A 65 -10.20 -16.46 0.37
C GLU A 65 -9.47 -15.67 1.45
N GLU A 66 -8.25 -15.18 1.15
CA GLU A 66 -7.44 -14.39 2.09
C GLU A 66 -8.11 -13.07 2.48
N ALA A 67 -8.70 -12.32 1.52
CA ALA A 67 -9.40 -11.08 1.80
C ALA A 67 -10.63 -11.30 2.69
N SER A 68 -11.36 -12.38 2.47
CA SER A 68 -12.55 -12.72 3.27
C SER A 68 -12.22 -12.97 4.75
N LEU A 69 -11.00 -13.42 5.07
CA LEU A 69 -10.57 -13.61 6.45
C LEU A 69 -10.38 -12.27 7.20
N LEU A 70 -10.26 -11.17 6.46
CA LEU A 70 -10.14 -9.82 7.03
C LEU A 70 -11.49 -9.19 7.35
N LYS A 71 -12.60 -9.86 7.00
CA LYS A 71 -13.94 -9.38 7.34
C LYS A 71 -14.00 -9.13 8.84
N ASP A 72 -14.57 -8.00 9.22
CA ASP A 72 -14.73 -7.55 10.59
C ASP A 72 -13.47 -7.04 11.32
N LEU A 73 -12.28 -7.11 10.72
CA LEU A 73 -11.06 -6.53 11.34
C LEU A 73 -11.03 -4.99 11.20
N PHE A 74 -11.64 -4.46 10.15
CA PHE A 74 -11.59 -3.04 9.81
C PHE A 74 -12.95 -2.37 10.06
N LYS A 75 -13.39 -2.38 11.34
CA LYS A 75 -14.60 -1.69 11.79
C LYS A 75 -14.26 -0.27 12.24
N ASN A 76 -15.28 0.59 12.26
CA ASN A 76 -15.19 1.94 12.81
C ASN A 76 -14.29 2.92 12.02
N TYR A 77 -14.23 2.77 10.71
CA TYR A 77 -13.75 3.82 9.82
C TYR A 77 -14.93 4.72 9.42
N ASP A 78 -14.65 6.01 9.26
CA ASP A 78 -15.66 6.98 8.87
C ASP A 78 -15.91 6.92 7.36
N LEU A 79 -14.89 6.52 6.59
CA LEU A 79 -14.95 6.43 5.14
C LEU A 79 -14.12 5.27 4.62
N TYR A 80 -14.72 4.53 3.68
CA TYR A 80 -14.10 3.43 2.95
C TYR A 80 -13.96 3.85 1.49
N ILE A 81 -12.73 3.89 0.99
CA ILE A 81 -12.44 4.35 -0.37
C ILE A 81 -11.69 3.26 -1.13
N SER A 82 -12.00 3.09 -2.39
CA SER A 82 -11.33 2.12 -3.26
C SER A 82 -10.85 2.71 -4.57
N SER A 83 -9.74 2.19 -5.06
CA SER A 83 -9.44 2.23 -6.47
C SER A 83 -10.60 1.60 -7.28
N PRO A 84 -10.92 2.13 -8.49
CA PRO A 84 -11.93 1.54 -9.37
C PRO A 84 -11.56 0.15 -9.90
N TYR A 85 -10.27 -0.25 -9.85
CA TYR A 85 -9.84 -1.54 -10.37
C TYR A 85 -10.40 -2.71 -9.57
N LYS A 86 -10.85 -3.74 -10.31
CA LYS A 86 -11.55 -4.93 -9.77
C LYS A 86 -10.84 -5.50 -8.56
N ARG A 87 -9.52 -5.72 -8.63
CA ARG A 87 -8.74 -6.32 -7.54
C ARG A 87 -8.81 -5.55 -6.22
N ALA A 88 -8.80 -4.20 -6.28
CA ALA A 88 -8.89 -3.37 -5.09
C ALA A 88 -10.33 -3.29 -4.57
N ASN A 89 -11.28 -3.06 -5.47
CA ASN A 89 -12.70 -2.99 -5.13
C ASN A 89 -13.22 -4.32 -4.56
N GLN A 90 -12.89 -5.44 -5.18
CA GLN A 90 -13.24 -6.77 -4.64
C GLN A 90 -12.61 -6.99 -3.25
N THR A 91 -11.35 -6.55 -3.04
CA THR A 91 -10.71 -6.69 -1.73
C THR A 91 -11.50 -5.98 -0.64
N ILE A 92 -11.80 -4.69 -0.82
CA ILE A 92 -12.50 -3.92 0.22
C ILE A 92 -13.95 -4.38 0.41
N SER A 93 -14.63 -4.80 -0.69
CA SER A 93 -16.00 -5.34 -0.61
C SER A 93 -16.09 -6.66 0.15
N LEU A 94 -15.00 -7.43 0.24
CA LEU A 94 -14.93 -8.62 1.08
C LEU A 94 -14.66 -8.31 2.55
N ILE A 95 -14.09 -7.13 2.84
CA ILE A 95 -13.68 -6.71 4.18
C ILE A 95 -14.80 -5.98 4.92
N THR A 96 -15.62 -5.20 4.20
CA THR A 96 -16.67 -4.35 4.81
C THR A 96 -18.00 -4.46 4.05
N GLU A 97 -19.07 -4.27 4.78
CA GLU A 97 -20.44 -4.09 4.24
C GLU A 97 -20.83 -2.60 4.14
N ASN A 98 -19.96 -1.68 4.59
CA ASN A 98 -20.22 -0.25 4.52
C ASN A 98 -20.16 0.25 3.07
N ASN A 99 -20.72 1.44 2.86
CA ASN A 99 -20.62 2.10 1.55
C ASN A 99 -19.17 2.40 1.18
N ILE A 100 -18.80 2.09 -0.05
CA ILE A 100 -17.45 2.26 -0.57
C ILE A 100 -17.47 3.37 -1.61
N GLU A 101 -16.71 4.42 -1.40
CA GLU A 101 -16.48 5.47 -2.39
C GLU A 101 -15.38 5.04 -3.36
N ILE A 102 -15.54 5.38 -4.63
CA ILE A 102 -14.54 5.07 -5.66
C ILE A 102 -13.74 6.32 -6.00
N SER A 103 -12.41 6.19 -5.98
CA SER A 103 -11.51 7.28 -6.36
C SER A 103 -10.45 6.83 -7.37
N ASN A 104 -10.34 7.56 -8.48
CA ASN A 104 -9.29 7.35 -9.48
C ASN A 104 -7.90 7.69 -8.93
N GLU A 105 -7.83 8.50 -7.87
CA GLU A 105 -6.56 8.84 -7.22
C GLU A 105 -5.92 7.64 -6.51
N LEU A 106 -6.68 6.55 -6.30
CA LEU A 106 -6.19 5.30 -5.73
C LEU A 106 -5.85 4.24 -6.77
N THR A 107 -5.93 4.51 -8.09
CA THR A 107 -5.50 3.57 -9.14
C THR A 107 -4.01 3.21 -8.98
N GLU A 108 -3.60 2.06 -9.52
CA GLU A 108 -2.17 1.72 -9.57
C GLU A 108 -1.43 2.75 -10.43
N MET A 109 -0.16 2.89 -10.17
CA MET A 109 0.71 3.72 -11.00
C MET A 109 0.61 3.29 -12.46
N ASN A 110 0.58 4.28 -13.36
CA ASN A 110 0.83 4.02 -14.76
C ASN A 110 2.30 3.56 -14.90
N LEU A 111 2.48 2.32 -15.30
CA LEU A 111 3.81 1.74 -15.44
C LEU A 111 4.42 1.95 -16.83
N GLY A 112 3.68 2.59 -17.76
CA GLY A 112 4.13 2.81 -19.13
C GLY A 112 4.53 1.50 -19.80
N GLN A 113 5.71 1.48 -20.43
CA GLN A 113 6.22 0.30 -21.15
C GLN A 113 6.57 -0.89 -20.24
N TRP A 114 6.41 -0.77 -18.93
CA TRP A 114 6.66 -1.89 -18.01
C TRP A 114 5.42 -2.76 -17.77
N GLU A 115 4.25 -2.31 -18.20
CA GLU A 115 3.01 -3.07 -18.01
C GLU A 115 3.07 -4.42 -18.72
N GLY A 116 2.65 -5.46 -18.02
CA GLY A 116 2.62 -6.82 -18.53
C GLY A 116 3.96 -7.57 -18.49
N LEU A 117 5.06 -6.92 -18.06
CA LEU A 117 6.38 -7.53 -17.97
C LEU A 117 6.65 -8.09 -16.56
N THR A 118 7.49 -9.10 -16.50
CA THR A 118 8.06 -9.61 -15.25
C THR A 118 9.27 -8.77 -14.82
N THR A 119 9.66 -8.85 -13.54
CA THR A 119 10.87 -8.17 -13.05
C THR A 119 12.13 -8.58 -13.83
N SER A 120 12.25 -9.84 -14.25
CA SER A 120 13.38 -10.32 -15.04
C SER A 120 13.42 -9.65 -16.42
N GLU A 121 12.28 -9.55 -17.10
CA GLU A 121 12.18 -8.86 -18.39
C GLU A 121 12.49 -7.36 -18.27
N LEU A 122 12.03 -6.71 -17.17
CA LEU A 122 12.34 -5.32 -16.88
C LEU A 122 13.83 -5.08 -16.68
N LEU A 123 14.50 -5.93 -15.91
CA LEU A 123 15.94 -5.84 -15.70
C LEU A 123 16.71 -6.08 -17.00
N ASN A 124 16.27 -6.98 -17.86
CA ASN A 124 16.93 -7.24 -19.13
C ASN A 124 16.72 -6.10 -20.14
N LYS A 125 15.53 -5.50 -20.18
CA LYS A 125 15.15 -4.53 -21.23
C LYS A 125 15.30 -3.07 -20.80
N TYR A 126 15.10 -2.77 -19.50
CA TYR A 126 15.03 -1.41 -18.98
C TYR A 126 15.89 -1.19 -17.73
N GLN A 127 16.98 -1.93 -17.56
CA GLN A 127 17.79 -1.98 -16.33
C GLN A 127 18.10 -0.60 -15.73
N GLU A 128 18.59 0.33 -16.54
CA GLU A 128 18.96 1.66 -16.05
C GLU A 128 17.74 2.44 -15.56
N ASN A 129 16.66 2.51 -16.37
CA ASN A 129 15.43 3.19 -15.98
C ASN A 129 14.79 2.54 -14.73
N PHE A 130 14.83 1.19 -14.63
CA PHE A 130 14.34 0.44 -13.50
C PHE A 130 15.08 0.79 -12.20
N ILE A 131 16.40 0.82 -12.23
CA ILE A 131 17.23 1.18 -11.07
C ILE A 131 17.03 2.65 -10.71
N GLN A 132 17.02 3.55 -11.68
CA GLN A 132 16.79 4.98 -11.45
C GLN A 132 15.45 5.24 -10.80
N ALA A 133 14.38 4.70 -11.35
CA ALA A 133 13.01 4.96 -10.88
C ALA A 133 12.72 4.36 -9.49
N LEU A 134 13.23 3.17 -9.19
CA LEU A 134 12.94 2.48 -7.93
C LEU A 134 13.83 2.89 -6.77
N PHE A 135 15.10 3.22 -7.02
CA PHE A 135 16.09 3.30 -5.96
C PHE A 135 16.84 4.63 -5.88
N ILE A 136 16.90 5.41 -6.98
CA ILE A 136 17.78 6.58 -7.05
C ILE A 136 16.97 7.87 -7.08
N ASN A 137 16.00 8.00 -7.97
CA ASN A 137 15.27 9.24 -8.18
C ASN A 137 13.77 9.01 -8.34
N HIS A 138 13.00 9.29 -7.28
CA HIS A 138 11.55 9.11 -7.25
C HIS A 138 10.76 10.02 -8.22
N LYS A 139 11.43 10.93 -8.95
CA LYS A 139 10.84 11.70 -10.05
C LYS A 139 11.05 11.03 -11.41
N THR A 140 11.85 9.97 -11.48
CA THR A 140 12.01 9.20 -12.71
C THR A 140 10.73 8.43 -12.99
N LYS A 141 10.24 8.53 -14.20
CA LYS A 141 9.02 7.86 -14.66
C LYS A 141 9.26 6.36 -14.84
N TYR A 142 8.29 5.55 -14.43
CA TYR A 142 8.28 4.12 -14.69
C TYR A 142 8.01 3.87 -16.17
N GLY A 143 8.71 2.89 -16.75
CA GLY A 143 8.52 2.54 -18.16
C GLY A 143 8.66 3.71 -19.13
N ILE A 144 9.47 4.72 -18.77
CA ILE A 144 9.79 5.92 -19.57
C ILE A 144 8.64 6.92 -19.67
N ASP A 145 7.42 6.46 -19.95
CA ASP A 145 6.21 7.26 -20.22
C ASP A 145 5.10 7.11 -19.18
N GLY A 146 5.35 6.30 -18.14
CA GLY A 146 4.41 6.12 -17.03
C GLY A 146 4.45 7.23 -15.97
N GLU A 147 3.95 6.93 -14.78
CA GLU A 147 4.04 7.80 -13.60
C GLU A 147 5.38 7.61 -12.87
N SER A 148 5.80 8.64 -12.18
CA SER A 148 6.85 8.56 -11.15
C SER A 148 6.24 8.32 -9.76
N ILE A 149 7.05 7.87 -8.81
CA ILE A 149 6.66 7.76 -7.38
C ILE A 149 6.15 9.11 -6.87
N HIS A 150 6.77 10.22 -7.28
CA HIS A 150 6.36 11.56 -6.86
C HIS A 150 4.98 11.94 -7.39
N GLU A 151 4.70 11.70 -8.67
CA GLU A 151 3.40 12.01 -9.28
C GLU A 151 2.27 11.18 -8.64
N ALA A 152 2.47 9.87 -8.51
CA ALA A 152 1.51 8.99 -7.87
C ALA A 152 1.26 9.35 -6.39
N GLY A 153 2.32 9.67 -5.65
CA GLY A 153 2.19 10.13 -4.26
C GLY A 153 1.43 11.44 -4.14
N LYS A 154 1.65 12.37 -5.08
CA LYS A 154 1.02 13.69 -5.05
C LYS A 154 -0.49 13.61 -5.31
N ARG A 155 -0.97 12.77 -6.24
CA ARG A 155 -2.41 12.61 -6.48
C ARG A 155 -3.13 12.05 -5.25
N VAL A 156 -2.53 11.09 -4.53
CA VAL A 156 -3.11 10.56 -3.30
C VAL A 156 -3.07 11.60 -2.17
N GLU A 157 -1.99 12.39 -2.04
CA GLU A 157 -1.95 13.50 -1.08
C GLU A 157 -3.06 14.51 -1.35
N ASN A 158 -3.33 14.86 -2.62
CA ASN A 158 -4.42 15.77 -2.98
C ASN A 158 -5.79 15.19 -2.56
N LEU A 159 -6.07 13.91 -2.86
CA LEU A 159 -7.28 13.25 -2.39
C LEU A 159 -7.46 13.38 -0.87
N ILE A 160 -6.40 13.09 -0.11
CA ILE A 160 -6.47 13.13 1.36
C ILE A 160 -6.69 14.56 1.88
N ASN A 161 -6.09 15.56 1.25
CA ASN A 161 -6.25 16.96 1.63
C ASN A 161 -7.67 17.50 1.35
N ASP A 162 -8.35 16.94 0.34
CA ASP A 162 -9.74 17.31 0.00
C ASP A 162 -10.76 16.64 0.93
N LEU A 163 -10.35 15.64 1.70
CA LEU A 163 -11.19 14.98 2.69
C LEU A 163 -11.05 15.66 4.05
N GLU A 164 -12.16 15.83 4.73
CA GLU A 164 -12.15 16.23 6.14
C GLU A 164 -11.39 15.19 6.97
N LYS A 165 -10.88 15.66 8.14
CA LYS A 165 -10.21 14.78 9.10
C LYS A 165 -11.11 13.62 9.51
N LYS A 166 -10.74 12.40 9.11
CA LYS A 166 -11.52 11.18 9.30
C LYS A 166 -10.62 9.95 9.43
N LYS A 167 -11.19 8.90 9.93
CA LYS A 167 -10.57 7.57 9.87
C LYS A 167 -10.86 6.98 8.49
N LEU A 168 -9.85 6.89 7.65
CA LEU A 168 -9.96 6.43 6.27
C LEU A 168 -9.37 5.03 6.10
N LEU A 169 -10.16 4.12 5.52
CA LEU A 169 -9.65 2.85 4.97
C LEU A 169 -9.63 2.94 3.46
N MET A 170 -8.46 2.83 2.87
CA MET A 170 -8.23 2.99 1.44
C MET A 170 -7.67 1.72 0.82
N ALA A 171 -8.43 1.07 -0.06
CA ALA A 171 -7.96 -0.07 -0.84
C ALA A 171 -7.29 0.39 -2.13
N SER A 172 -6.02 0.04 -2.30
CA SER A 172 -5.22 0.48 -3.43
C SER A 172 -4.18 -0.57 -3.84
N HIS A 173 -3.07 -0.15 -4.41
CA HIS A 173 -2.09 -0.98 -5.09
C HIS A 173 -0.69 -0.75 -4.53
N GLY A 174 0.22 -1.66 -4.85
CA GLY A 174 1.55 -1.66 -4.26
C GLY A 174 2.37 -0.40 -4.56
N GLY A 175 2.43 0.00 -5.81
CA GLY A 175 3.17 1.18 -6.24
C GLY A 175 2.57 2.47 -5.69
N THR A 176 1.25 2.59 -5.76
CA THR A 176 0.51 3.76 -5.27
C THR A 176 0.61 3.92 -3.76
N ILE A 177 0.47 2.84 -2.98
CA ILE A 177 0.61 2.90 -1.51
C ILE A 177 2.03 3.32 -1.12
N LYS A 178 3.06 2.70 -1.73
CA LYS A 178 4.46 3.10 -1.52
C LYS A 178 4.65 4.59 -1.80
N SER A 179 4.12 5.07 -2.92
CA SER A 179 4.23 6.45 -3.37
C SER A 179 3.52 7.43 -2.43
N ALA A 180 2.29 7.09 -2.02
CA ALA A 180 1.52 7.88 -1.07
C ALA A 180 2.25 8.04 0.26
N ILE A 181 2.71 6.93 0.85
CA ILE A 181 3.43 6.94 2.13
C ILE A 181 4.71 7.77 2.02
N THR A 182 5.50 7.56 0.96
CA THR A 182 6.73 8.32 0.72
C THR A 182 6.48 9.82 0.68
N ASN A 183 5.39 10.25 0.03
CA ASN A 183 5.04 11.64 -0.10
C ASN A 183 4.47 12.25 1.19
N LEU A 184 3.57 11.54 1.87
CA LEU A 184 2.88 12.00 3.08
C LEU A 184 3.82 12.18 4.28
N ILE A 185 4.81 11.31 4.46
CA ILE A 185 5.80 11.45 5.55
C ILE A 185 6.79 12.59 5.31
N LYS A 186 6.73 13.25 4.14
CA LYS A 186 7.59 14.40 3.77
C LYS A 186 9.05 14.19 4.13
N SER A 187 9.56 12.99 3.87
CA SER A 187 10.96 12.71 4.16
C SER A 187 11.86 13.64 3.34
N PRO A 188 12.76 14.39 3.97
CA PRO A 188 13.64 15.32 3.26
C PRO A 188 14.67 14.59 2.37
N ASN A 189 14.70 13.26 2.45
CA ASN A 189 15.68 12.44 1.76
C ASN A 189 15.02 11.60 0.65
N THR A 190 15.41 11.80 -0.59
CA THR A 190 15.04 10.95 -1.74
C THR A 190 15.32 9.46 -1.49
N LYS A 191 16.25 9.14 -0.59
CA LYS A 191 16.53 7.78 -0.13
C LYS A 191 15.42 7.14 0.70
N ALA A 192 14.46 7.91 1.22
CA ALA A 192 13.34 7.32 1.96
C ALA A 192 12.38 6.54 1.04
N ALA A 193 12.23 6.97 -0.20
CA ALA A 193 11.43 6.22 -1.18
C ALA A 193 12.01 4.83 -1.45
N SER A 194 13.34 4.69 -1.44
CA SER A 194 14.04 3.40 -1.61
C SER A 194 14.02 2.54 -0.35
N ALA A 195 13.71 3.11 0.82
CA ALA A 195 13.59 2.36 2.07
C ALA A 195 12.31 1.53 2.16
N PHE A 196 11.28 1.90 1.39
CA PHE A 196 10.03 1.16 1.37
C PHE A 196 10.01 0.15 0.22
N THR A 197 9.75 -1.10 0.55
CA THR A 197 9.44 -2.14 -0.45
C THR A 197 8.02 -1.95 -0.97
N ILE A 198 7.65 -2.66 -2.04
CA ILE A 198 6.24 -2.77 -2.42
C ILE A 198 5.51 -3.58 -1.34
N PRO A 199 4.39 -3.10 -0.77
CA PRO A 199 3.63 -3.89 0.21
C PRO A 199 3.21 -5.25 -0.35
N ASN A 200 3.11 -6.26 0.49
CA ASN A 200 2.55 -7.57 0.12
C ASN A 200 1.05 -7.46 -0.22
N ASN A 201 0.50 -8.45 -0.92
CA ASN A 201 -0.96 -8.53 -1.06
C ASN A 201 -1.60 -8.55 0.33
N LEU A 202 -2.68 -7.80 0.51
CA LEU A 202 -3.36 -7.56 1.80
C LEU A 202 -2.48 -6.91 2.88
N GLY A 203 -1.28 -6.44 2.53
CA GLY A 203 -0.43 -5.68 3.45
C GLY A 203 -1.11 -4.37 3.84
N VAL A 204 -1.16 -4.12 5.15
CA VAL A 204 -1.79 -2.93 5.76
C VAL A 204 -0.73 -1.95 6.20
N SER A 205 -0.94 -0.69 5.90
CA SER A 205 -0.05 0.40 6.34
C SER A 205 -0.89 1.53 6.93
N CYS A 206 -0.49 2.00 8.11
CA CYS A 206 -1.21 3.04 8.84
C CYS A 206 -0.33 4.27 9.05
N LEU A 207 -0.92 5.44 8.84
CA LEU A 207 -0.32 6.72 9.17
C LEU A 207 -1.22 7.47 10.16
N VAL A 208 -0.60 8.15 11.08
CA VAL A 208 -1.27 9.00 12.06
C VAL A 208 -0.80 10.45 11.89
N PRO A 209 -1.71 11.44 11.89
CA PRO A 209 -1.33 12.83 11.84
C PRO A 209 -0.79 13.29 13.20
N LYS A 210 0.29 14.05 13.16
CA LYS A 210 0.85 14.75 14.31
C LYS A 210 1.56 16.03 13.84
N ASP A 211 1.28 17.16 14.46
CA ASP A 211 1.95 18.44 14.17
C ASP A 211 1.93 18.83 12.68
N ASN A 212 0.78 18.72 12.01
CA ASN A 212 0.59 18.95 10.57
C ASN A 212 1.46 18.08 9.64
N LYS A 213 1.92 16.93 10.13
CA LYS A 213 2.64 15.90 9.36
C LYS A 213 2.00 14.54 9.58
N TYR A 214 2.33 13.62 8.71
CA TYR A 214 1.97 12.22 8.91
C TYR A 214 3.17 11.42 9.42
N PHE A 215 2.94 10.60 10.42
CA PHE A 215 3.89 9.63 10.95
C PHE A 215 3.47 8.24 10.54
N LEU A 216 4.39 7.47 10.04
CA LEU A 216 4.15 6.09 9.71
C LEU A 216 4.08 5.28 11.02
N TRP A 217 2.87 4.80 11.34
CA TRP A 217 2.63 3.96 12.50
C TRP A 217 2.99 2.51 12.22
N SER A 218 2.56 1.99 11.06
CA SER A 218 2.90 0.64 10.62
C SER A 218 3.05 0.61 9.10
N TYR A 219 3.88 -0.30 8.59
CA TYR A 219 4.08 -0.49 7.17
C TYR A 219 4.05 -1.96 6.80
N ASN A 220 3.20 -2.32 5.83
CA ASN A 220 3.12 -3.67 5.27
C ASN A 220 2.92 -4.76 6.35
N VAL A 221 2.14 -4.44 7.40
CA VAL A 221 1.82 -5.38 8.46
C VAL A 221 0.81 -6.38 7.94
N GLY A 222 1.12 -7.67 8.15
CA GLY A 222 0.20 -8.76 7.97
C GLY A 222 0.11 -9.29 6.54
N LYS A 223 0.98 -10.24 6.17
CA LYS A 223 0.36 -11.48 5.74
C LYS A 223 -0.26 -12.02 7.03
N ILE A 224 -1.58 -12.10 7.13
CA ILE A 224 -2.20 -12.85 8.23
C ILE A 224 -1.57 -14.22 8.12
N GLY A 225 -0.76 -14.57 9.15
CA GLY A 225 0.19 -15.65 8.99
C GLY A 225 -0.53 -16.98 8.79
N TYR A 226 -0.57 -17.41 7.58
CA TYR A 226 -0.78 -18.82 7.27
C TYR A 226 0.34 -19.71 7.85
N GLU A 227 1.41 -19.12 8.38
CA GLU A 227 2.49 -19.82 9.07
C GLU A 227 2.05 -20.52 10.35
N ASN A 228 0.85 -20.23 10.88
CA ASN A 228 0.27 -20.89 12.04
C ASN A 228 -0.84 -21.89 11.72
N ILE A 229 -1.13 -22.17 10.48
CA ILE A 229 -1.86 -23.36 10.12
C ILE A 229 -0.84 -24.49 10.06
N SER A 230 -0.51 -25.00 11.26
CA SER A 230 0.22 -26.27 11.37
C SER A 230 -0.65 -27.31 10.64
N TYR A 231 -0.13 -27.81 9.54
CA TYR A 231 -0.61 -29.05 8.97
C TYR A 231 -0.20 -30.15 9.99
N ASN A 232 -1.13 -30.49 10.86
CA ASN A 232 -1.14 -31.76 11.59
C ASN A 232 -1.84 -32.80 10.73
#